data_c75bf0ee7c5bf4bc48478ad5f231ad4c
#
_entry.id   c75bf0ee7c5bf4bc48478ad5f231ad4c
#
_cell.length_a   1.000
_cell.length_b   1.000
_cell.length_c   1.000
_cell.angle_alpha   90.00
_cell.angle_beta   90.00
_cell.angle_gamma   90.00
#
_symmetry.space_group_name_H-M   'P 1'
#
loop_
_entity.id
_entity.type
_entity.pdbx_description
1 polymer ?
#
loop_
_entity_poly.entity_id
_entity_poly.type
_entity_poly.pdbx_seq_one_letter_code
_entity_poly.pdbx_strand_id
1 'polypeptide(L)'
;MNGKLKIQEIARQTGLSISTVSRVLAGKSNTSVQARQKVLACAQQNGILQGISSGRLMLNNVMVFAPQRAFDVRTDIFYYKVIQGISAALAEHEVRIRYCGLEELHSDGALFLEKMSDPQTQAALIIGIDDEHIHQLAADLNKPCVLINCTDRQMRLDSVSPDHQLIGEFSANYLMQQGHSHILNLQCLRRHTMELRLAGIKQAYARHNIAFDDGRHLVSTSGFGSEEAEQALTTFINRVSHRSQLPTAILAGGDYMAVGAVKALNKLQLSVPGDISVMSTDGFNLAEIHDVPLTSVQVPRDELGYEAIQLLQHRMLRADAPPCNLLLHGKLAVRASVKRISPHKTSPAVSTHDHRLYDV
;
A
#
# COMPACT_ATOMS: atom_id res chain seq x y z
N MET A 1 -35.18 23.19 -7.46
CA MET A 1 -35.36 23.80 -8.80
C MET A 1 -34.07 24.01 -9.62
N ASN A 2 -32.88 23.92 -9.04
CA ASN A 2 -31.61 24.26 -9.75
C ASN A 2 -31.06 23.26 -10.78
N GLY A 3 -31.42 21.97 -10.74
CA GLY A 3 -30.78 20.97 -11.62
C GLY A 3 -31.22 21.00 -13.08
N LYS A 4 -32.49 21.25 -13.35
CA LYS A 4 -33.01 21.29 -14.73
C LYS A 4 -32.47 22.50 -15.51
N LEU A 5 -32.33 23.66 -14.89
CA LEU A 5 -31.75 24.87 -15.51
C LEU A 5 -30.27 24.66 -15.85
N LYS A 6 -29.53 23.96 -15.00
CA LYS A 6 -28.12 23.64 -15.25
C LYS A 6 -27.91 22.71 -16.45
N ILE A 7 -28.76 21.67 -16.61
CA ILE A 7 -28.69 20.72 -17.75
C ILE A 7 -29.03 21.43 -19.08
N GLN A 8 -30.00 22.34 -19.06
CA GLN A 8 -30.35 23.12 -20.26
C GLN A 8 -29.22 24.07 -20.69
N GLU A 9 -28.53 24.70 -19.75
CA GLU A 9 -27.42 25.57 -20.03
C GLU A 9 -26.22 24.80 -20.63
N ILE A 10 -25.87 23.63 -20.04
CA ILE A 10 -24.84 22.76 -20.65
C ILE A 10 -25.23 22.32 -22.05
N ALA A 11 -26.51 21.97 -22.30
CA ALA A 11 -26.99 21.56 -23.62
C ALA A 11 -26.80 22.69 -24.62
N ARG A 12 -27.14 23.93 -24.23
CA ARG A 12 -26.95 25.12 -25.06
C ARG A 12 -25.48 25.39 -25.41
N GLN A 13 -24.58 25.33 -24.41
CA GLN A 13 -23.15 25.61 -24.59
C GLN A 13 -22.44 24.51 -25.39
N THR A 14 -22.83 23.26 -25.24
CA THR A 14 -22.19 22.11 -25.92
C THR A 14 -22.79 21.82 -27.29
N GLY A 15 -23.96 22.39 -27.64
CA GLY A 15 -24.71 22.08 -28.85
C GLY A 15 -25.32 20.67 -28.86
N LEU A 16 -25.44 20.04 -27.67
CA LEU A 16 -26.00 18.69 -27.52
C LEU A 16 -27.44 18.73 -27.02
N SER A 17 -28.21 17.64 -27.27
CA SER A 17 -29.56 17.53 -26.73
C SER A 17 -29.59 17.44 -25.22
N ILE A 18 -30.64 17.96 -24.58
CA ILE A 18 -30.87 17.88 -23.14
C ILE A 18 -30.81 16.42 -22.70
N SER A 19 -31.35 15.47 -23.47
CA SER A 19 -31.33 14.05 -23.18
C SER A 19 -29.90 13.45 -23.21
N THR A 20 -29.04 13.93 -24.12
CA THR A 20 -27.63 13.54 -24.18
C THR A 20 -26.86 14.05 -22.94
N VAL A 21 -27.03 15.34 -22.62
CA VAL A 21 -26.43 15.94 -21.42
C VAL A 21 -26.90 15.22 -20.16
N SER A 22 -28.19 14.98 -20.01
CA SER A 22 -28.76 14.24 -18.87
C SER A 22 -28.19 12.82 -18.74
N ARG A 23 -28.03 12.10 -19.86
CA ARG A 23 -27.42 10.76 -19.87
C ARG A 23 -25.95 10.78 -19.47
N VAL A 24 -25.17 11.74 -19.99
CA VAL A 24 -23.76 11.91 -19.61
C VAL A 24 -23.65 12.20 -18.11
N LEU A 25 -24.41 13.18 -17.61
CA LEU A 25 -24.37 13.55 -16.20
C LEU A 25 -24.96 12.46 -15.28
N ALA A 26 -25.77 11.56 -15.82
CA ALA A 26 -26.26 10.36 -15.13
C ALA A 26 -25.29 9.17 -15.27
N GLY A 27 -24.11 9.32 -15.88
CA GLY A 27 -23.11 8.25 -16.02
C GLY A 27 -23.52 7.09 -16.94
N LYS A 28 -24.51 7.27 -17.84
CA LYS A 28 -24.98 6.18 -18.71
C LYS A 28 -24.01 5.88 -19.84
N SER A 29 -23.79 4.59 -20.13
CA SER A 29 -22.78 4.08 -21.08
C SER A 29 -23.08 4.39 -22.56
N ASN A 30 -24.34 4.63 -22.95
CA ASN A 30 -24.79 4.78 -24.32
C ASN A 30 -24.64 6.21 -24.89
N THR A 31 -23.55 6.90 -24.56
CA THR A 31 -23.19 8.21 -25.08
C THR A 31 -21.82 8.18 -25.75
N SER A 32 -21.63 8.91 -26.86
CA SER A 32 -20.33 8.95 -27.52
C SER A 32 -19.25 9.58 -26.62
N VAL A 33 -18.00 9.15 -26.79
CA VAL A 33 -16.85 9.68 -26.04
C VAL A 33 -16.73 11.20 -26.21
N GLN A 34 -16.91 11.69 -27.44
CA GLN A 34 -16.86 13.14 -27.75
C GLN A 34 -17.96 13.92 -27.02
N ALA A 35 -19.22 13.43 -27.06
CA ALA A 35 -20.31 14.07 -26.34
C ALA A 35 -20.07 14.11 -24.84
N ARG A 36 -19.55 13.02 -24.27
CA ARG A 36 -19.19 12.96 -22.87
C ARG A 36 -18.10 13.97 -22.50
N GLN A 37 -17.01 14.02 -23.25
CA GLN A 37 -15.92 14.98 -23.01
C GLN A 37 -16.41 16.43 -23.06
N LYS A 38 -17.22 16.80 -24.07
CA LYS A 38 -17.80 18.14 -24.18
C LYS A 38 -18.69 18.51 -23.02
N VAL A 39 -19.56 17.58 -22.57
CA VAL A 39 -20.47 17.82 -21.45
C VAL A 39 -19.70 17.96 -20.14
N LEU A 40 -18.74 17.08 -19.88
CA LEU A 40 -17.96 17.12 -18.64
C LEU A 40 -17.08 18.37 -18.56
N ALA A 41 -16.39 18.74 -19.65
CA ALA A 41 -15.60 19.97 -19.71
C ALA A 41 -16.48 21.21 -19.46
N CYS A 42 -17.62 21.30 -20.11
CA CYS A 42 -18.58 22.41 -19.93
C CYS A 42 -19.15 22.44 -18.49
N ALA A 43 -19.52 21.28 -17.93
CA ALA A 43 -20.03 21.17 -16.57
C ALA A 43 -18.98 21.53 -15.52
N GLN A 44 -17.71 21.19 -15.76
CA GLN A 44 -16.57 21.54 -14.93
C GLN A 44 -16.31 23.05 -14.94
N GLN A 45 -16.21 23.66 -16.14
CA GLN A 45 -16.02 25.11 -16.30
C GLN A 45 -17.10 25.94 -15.60
N ASN A 46 -18.34 25.43 -15.57
CA ASN A 46 -19.46 26.08 -14.92
C ASN A 46 -19.66 25.70 -13.43
N GLY A 47 -18.75 24.93 -12.81
CA GLY A 47 -18.84 24.51 -11.42
C GLY A 47 -20.07 23.62 -11.10
N ILE A 48 -20.69 23.04 -12.13
CA ILE A 48 -21.96 22.33 -12.00
C ILE A 48 -21.77 20.90 -11.49
N LEU A 49 -20.58 20.31 -11.72
CA LEU A 49 -20.29 18.94 -11.33
C LEU A 49 -20.36 18.72 -9.81
N GLN A 50 -19.96 19.70 -9.01
CA GLN A 50 -20.02 19.63 -7.55
C GLN A 50 -21.43 19.47 -6.97
N GLY A 51 -22.46 19.89 -7.74
CA GLY A 51 -23.86 19.79 -7.32
C GLY A 51 -24.63 18.59 -7.92
N ILE A 52 -23.99 17.80 -8.79
CA ILE A 52 -24.62 16.67 -9.50
C ILE A 52 -24.08 15.33 -8.96
N SER A 53 -23.15 15.33 -8.02
CA SER A 53 -22.54 14.13 -7.43
C SER A 53 -23.55 13.28 -6.64
N SER A 54 -24.50 12.70 -7.36
CA SER A 54 -25.38 11.63 -6.86
C SER A 54 -24.68 10.28 -6.97
N GLY A 55 -23.51 10.12 -6.33
CA GLY A 55 -22.86 8.81 -6.13
C GLY A 55 -22.42 8.03 -7.40
N ARG A 56 -22.60 8.55 -8.61
CA ARG A 56 -22.24 7.83 -9.84
C ARG A 56 -20.90 8.29 -10.40
N LEU A 57 -20.03 7.32 -10.70
CA LEU A 57 -18.76 7.56 -11.39
C LEU A 57 -18.98 8.15 -12.78
N MET A 58 -18.26 9.23 -13.09
CA MET A 58 -18.35 9.96 -14.36
C MET A 58 -17.50 9.31 -15.48
N LEU A 59 -17.23 8.01 -15.39
CA LEU A 59 -16.44 7.25 -16.36
C LEU A 59 -17.09 5.89 -16.65
N ASN A 60 -16.81 5.34 -17.84
CA ASN A 60 -17.32 4.03 -18.27
C ASN A 60 -16.20 3.00 -18.48
N ASN A 61 -14.95 3.45 -18.57
CA ASN A 61 -13.80 2.56 -18.78
C ASN A 61 -12.61 3.02 -17.95
N VAL A 62 -12.07 2.08 -17.18
CA VAL A 62 -10.85 2.23 -16.39
C VAL A 62 -9.82 1.20 -16.83
N MET A 63 -8.59 1.62 -17.05
CA MET A 63 -7.45 0.74 -17.25
C MET A 63 -6.77 0.50 -15.90
N VAL A 64 -6.52 -0.75 -15.56
CA VAL A 64 -5.77 -1.17 -14.38
C VAL A 64 -4.44 -1.75 -14.83
N PHE A 65 -3.36 -1.06 -14.50
CA PHE A 65 -1.99 -1.52 -14.69
C PHE A 65 -1.49 -2.12 -13.37
N ALA A 66 -0.92 -3.32 -13.44
CA ALA A 66 -0.38 -4.00 -12.27
C ALA A 66 0.72 -4.99 -12.68
N PRO A 67 1.59 -5.44 -11.77
CA PRO A 67 2.47 -6.58 -12.04
C PRO A 67 1.66 -7.81 -12.45
N GLN A 68 2.18 -8.58 -13.41
CA GLN A 68 1.46 -9.75 -13.95
C GLN A 68 1.00 -10.72 -12.85
N ARG A 69 1.80 -10.89 -11.79
CA ARG A 69 1.45 -11.74 -10.64
C ARG A 69 0.21 -11.28 -9.87
N ALA A 70 -0.16 -9.99 -9.94
CA ALA A 70 -1.32 -9.42 -9.24
C ALA A 70 -2.67 -10.00 -9.71
N PHE A 71 -2.69 -10.62 -10.89
CA PHE A 71 -3.91 -11.19 -11.47
C PHE A 71 -4.17 -12.65 -11.06
N ASP A 72 -3.26 -13.27 -10.30
CA ASP A 72 -3.46 -14.63 -9.77
C ASP A 72 -3.28 -14.63 -8.23
N VAL A 73 -4.35 -15.00 -7.52
CA VAL A 73 -4.38 -15.08 -6.04
C VAL A 73 -3.29 -16.00 -5.46
N ARG A 74 -2.84 -16.99 -6.24
CA ARG A 74 -1.80 -17.94 -5.80
C ARG A 74 -0.40 -17.34 -5.86
N THR A 75 -0.20 -16.32 -6.69
CA THR A 75 1.09 -15.68 -6.89
C THR A 75 1.24 -14.39 -6.09
N ASP A 76 0.15 -13.61 -5.93
CA ASP A 76 0.15 -12.37 -5.16
C ASP A 76 -1.23 -12.06 -4.56
N ILE A 77 -1.49 -12.58 -3.38
CA ILE A 77 -2.75 -12.33 -2.68
C ILE A 77 -2.94 -10.87 -2.29
N PHE A 78 -1.85 -10.10 -2.10
CA PHE A 78 -1.95 -8.68 -1.72
C PHE A 78 -2.61 -7.87 -2.83
N TYR A 79 -2.02 -7.86 -4.02
CA TYR A 79 -2.56 -7.09 -5.15
C TYR A 79 -3.85 -7.69 -5.71
N TYR A 80 -4.01 -9.01 -5.65
CA TYR A 80 -5.28 -9.64 -6.01
C TYR A 80 -6.44 -9.09 -5.18
N LYS A 81 -6.25 -8.90 -3.86
CA LYS A 81 -7.24 -8.31 -2.96
C LYS A 81 -7.51 -6.83 -3.26
N VAL A 82 -6.49 -6.06 -3.60
CA VAL A 82 -6.65 -4.68 -4.08
C VAL A 82 -7.54 -4.63 -5.32
N ILE A 83 -7.30 -5.52 -6.30
CA ILE A 83 -8.11 -5.63 -7.52
C ILE A 83 -9.55 -6.04 -7.20
N GLN A 84 -9.77 -6.92 -6.23
CA GLN A 84 -11.11 -7.25 -5.75
C GLN A 84 -11.82 -6.03 -5.15
N GLY A 85 -11.11 -5.21 -4.36
CA GLY A 85 -11.64 -3.96 -3.81
C GLY A 85 -12.05 -2.96 -4.89
N ILE A 86 -11.23 -2.80 -5.95
CA ILE A 86 -11.58 -2.00 -7.13
C ILE A 86 -12.85 -2.54 -7.79
N SER A 87 -12.93 -3.85 -8.00
CA SER A 87 -14.09 -4.48 -8.65
C SER A 87 -15.35 -4.32 -7.80
N ALA A 88 -15.25 -4.46 -6.49
CA ALA A 88 -16.37 -4.25 -5.57
C ALA A 88 -16.84 -2.79 -5.57
N ALA A 89 -15.92 -1.81 -5.53
CA ALA A 89 -16.23 -0.38 -5.60
C ALA A 89 -16.95 0.01 -6.90
N LEU A 90 -16.71 -0.73 -7.98
CA LEU A 90 -17.29 -0.49 -9.30
C LEU A 90 -18.55 -1.34 -9.58
N ALA A 91 -18.91 -2.27 -8.70
CA ALA A 91 -19.99 -3.25 -8.97
C ALA A 91 -21.35 -2.61 -9.23
N GLU A 92 -21.65 -1.48 -8.58
CA GLU A 92 -22.90 -0.73 -8.78
C GLU A 92 -22.84 0.30 -9.93
N HIS A 93 -21.69 0.37 -10.63
CA HIS A 93 -21.45 1.33 -11.70
C HIS A 93 -21.33 0.62 -13.05
N GLU A 94 -21.85 1.24 -14.12
CA GLU A 94 -21.70 0.75 -15.50
C GLU A 94 -20.27 1.04 -16.02
N VAL A 95 -19.24 0.56 -15.31
CA VAL A 95 -17.83 0.79 -15.63
C VAL A 95 -17.17 -0.49 -16.11
N ARG A 96 -16.56 -0.46 -17.29
CA ARG A 96 -15.75 -1.56 -17.80
C ARG A 96 -14.32 -1.44 -17.29
N ILE A 97 -13.84 -2.47 -16.63
CA ILE A 97 -12.45 -2.58 -16.20
C ILE A 97 -11.66 -3.36 -17.25
N ARG A 98 -10.52 -2.82 -17.64
CA ARG A 98 -9.53 -3.50 -18.48
C ARG A 98 -8.23 -3.63 -17.72
N TYR A 99 -7.50 -4.70 -17.93
CA TYR A 99 -6.28 -5.02 -17.21
C TYR A 99 -5.10 -5.07 -18.17
N CYS A 100 -3.94 -4.59 -17.72
CA CYS A 100 -2.67 -4.67 -18.44
C CYS A 100 -1.55 -4.99 -17.45
N GLY A 101 -0.84 -6.09 -17.70
CA GLY A 101 0.36 -6.45 -16.93
C GLY A 101 1.54 -5.57 -17.33
N LEU A 102 2.27 -5.07 -16.34
CA LEU A 102 3.54 -4.37 -16.50
C LEU A 102 4.56 -4.93 -15.50
N GLU A 103 5.83 -4.68 -15.74
CA GLU A 103 6.87 -4.96 -14.73
C GLU A 103 6.85 -3.89 -13.63
N GLU A 104 7.31 -4.23 -12.43
CA GLU A 104 7.35 -3.29 -11.29
C GLU A 104 8.35 -2.16 -11.50
N LEU A 105 9.48 -2.50 -12.10
CA LEU A 105 10.58 -1.62 -12.47
C LEU A 105 10.90 -1.87 -13.95
N HIS A 106 11.35 -0.87 -14.66
CA HIS A 106 11.67 -0.97 -16.10
C HIS A 106 10.47 -1.44 -16.94
N SER A 107 9.31 -0.85 -16.67
CA SER A 107 8.06 -1.14 -17.36
C SER A 107 8.12 -0.79 -18.84
N ASP A 108 7.33 -1.50 -19.66
CA ASP A 108 7.18 -1.15 -21.07
C ASP A 108 6.34 0.14 -21.24
N GLY A 109 7.04 1.28 -21.37
CA GLY A 109 6.45 2.59 -21.56
C GLY A 109 5.66 2.70 -22.88
N ALA A 110 6.08 1.98 -23.94
CA ALA A 110 5.36 1.98 -25.23
C ALA A 110 4.02 1.24 -25.08
N LEU A 111 3.97 0.11 -24.41
CA LEU A 111 2.74 -0.61 -24.09
C LEU A 111 1.82 0.24 -23.20
N PHE A 112 2.37 0.92 -22.19
CA PHE A 112 1.61 1.83 -21.34
C PHE A 112 0.96 2.93 -22.17
N LEU A 113 1.73 3.62 -23.02
CA LEU A 113 1.23 4.69 -23.91
C LEU A 113 0.20 4.17 -24.90
N GLU A 114 0.40 2.99 -25.51
CA GLU A 114 -0.58 2.35 -26.39
C GLU A 114 -1.94 2.21 -25.70
N LYS A 115 -1.95 1.62 -24.49
CA LYS A 115 -3.19 1.40 -23.72
C LYS A 115 -3.84 2.69 -23.26
N MET A 116 -3.03 3.68 -22.88
CA MET A 116 -3.53 4.98 -22.45
C MET A 116 -3.98 5.87 -23.59
N SER A 117 -3.41 5.74 -24.78
CA SER A 117 -3.81 6.50 -26.00
C SER A 117 -5.13 6.01 -26.60
N ASP A 118 -5.58 4.80 -26.24
CA ASP A 118 -6.89 4.31 -26.66
C ASP A 118 -8.00 5.31 -26.25
N PRO A 119 -8.82 5.79 -27.21
CA PRO A 119 -9.91 6.72 -26.91
C PRO A 119 -10.92 6.18 -25.88
N GLN A 120 -11.02 4.88 -25.73
CA GLN A 120 -11.89 4.25 -24.72
C GLN A 120 -11.28 4.29 -23.33
N THR A 121 -9.96 4.43 -23.16
CA THR A 121 -9.32 4.58 -21.85
C THR A 121 -9.57 5.98 -21.31
N GLN A 122 -10.44 6.10 -20.31
CA GLN A 122 -10.83 7.40 -19.72
C GLN A 122 -10.01 7.76 -18.49
N ALA A 123 -9.55 6.75 -17.75
CA ALA A 123 -8.78 6.90 -16.52
C ALA A 123 -7.93 5.64 -16.27
N ALA A 124 -6.95 5.73 -15.38
CA ALA A 124 -6.12 4.59 -15.00
C ALA A 124 -5.93 4.46 -13.49
N LEU A 125 -5.76 3.22 -13.06
CA LEU A 125 -5.22 2.85 -11.75
C LEU A 125 -3.90 2.12 -11.99
N ILE A 126 -2.85 2.53 -11.29
CA ILE A 126 -1.49 1.97 -11.42
C ILE A 126 -1.13 1.34 -10.08
N ILE A 127 -1.08 0.01 -10.02
CA ILE A 127 -0.91 -0.76 -8.80
C ILE A 127 0.51 -1.28 -8.71
N GLY A 128 1.24 -0.88 -7.66
CA GLY A 128 2.52 -1.48 -7.32
C GLY A 128 3.62 -1.38 -8.38
N ILE A 129 3.51 -0.42 -9.28
CA ILE A 129 4.53 -0.09 -10.28
C ILE A 129 5.36 1.07 -9.73
N ASP A 130 6.62 0.82 -9.38
CA ASP A 130 7.54 1.82 -8.83
C ASP A 130 8.46 2.45 -9.91
N ASP A 131 8.03 2.43 -11.16
CA ASP A 131 8.73 2.99 -12.31
C ASP A 131 8.43 4.48 -12.47
N GLU A 132 9.41 5.33 -12.19
CA GLU A 132 9.26 6.79 -12.28
C GLU A 132 8.92 7.26 -13.71
N HIS A 133 9.39 6.54 -14.74
CA HIS A 133 9.07 6.85 -16.13
C HIS A 133 7.57 6.65 -16.43
N ILE A 134 6.97 5.57 -15.91
CA ILE A 134 5.52 5.34 -16.03
C ILE A 134 4.74 6.41 -15.30
N HIS A 135 5.17 6.82 -14.10
CA HIS A 135 4.53 7.91 -13.35
C HIS A 135 4.59 9.22 -14.13
N GLN A 136 5.73 9.54 -14.76
CA GLN A 136 5.89 10.72 -15.59
C GLN A 136 4.94 10.68 -16.80
N LEU A 137 4.92 9.57 -17.54
CA LEU A 137 4.01 9.40 -18.68
C LEU A 137 2.55 9.54 -18.25
N ALA A 138 2.16 8.93 -17.12
CA ALA A 138 0.80 9.03 -16.59
C ALA A 138 0.40 10.47 -16.26
N ALA A 139 1.31 11.25 -15.66
CA ALA A 139 1.08 12.65 -15.34
C ALA A 139 0.99 13.55 -16.59
N ASP A 140 1.75 13.23 -17.64
CA ASP A 140 1.79 14.03 -18.87
C ASP A 140 0.58 13.78 -19.81
N LEU A 141 -0.13 12.64 -19.65
CA LEU A 141 -1.25 12.26 -20.53
C LEU A 141 -2.56 13.03 -20.26
N ASN A 142 -2.62 13.87 -19.25
CA ASN A 142 -3.80 14.65 -18.85
C ASN A 142 -5.09 13.81 -18.73
N LYS A 143 -4.94 12.54 -18.32
CA LYS A 143 -6.04 11.63 -17.95
C LYS A 143 -6.00 11.36 -16.46
N PRO A 144 -7.14 11.26 -15.77
CA PRO A 144 -7.16 10.90 -14.35
C PRO A 144 -6.42 9.59 -14.09
N CYS A 145 -5.37 9.65 -13.28
CA CYS A 145 -4.59 8.49 -12.86
C CYS A 145 -4.44 8.49 -11.34
N VAL A 146 -4.57 7.33 -10.71
CA VAL A 146 -4.34 7.15 -9.28
C VAL A 146 -3.37 6.00 -9.08
N LEU A 147 -2.34 6.23 -8.28
CA LEU A 147 -1.36 5.23 -7.88
C LEU A 147 -1.86 4.44 -6.66
N ILE A 148 -1.62 3.14 -6.64
CA ILE A 148 -1.97 2.27 -5.51
C ILE A 148 -0.73 1.53 -5.02
N ASN A 149 -0.38 1.73 -3.75
CA ASN A 149 0.80 1.14 -3.13
C ASN A 149 2.12 1.46 -3.86
N CYS A 150 2.21 2.64 -4.41
CA CYS A 150 3.39 3.31 -4.94
C CYS A 150 3.18 4.82 -4.84
N THR A 151 4.23 5.61 -5.02
CA THR A 151 4.19 7.05 -4.78
C THR A 151 4.92 7.79 -5.91
N ASP A 152 4.27 8.80 -6.49
CA ASP A 152 4.92 9.72 -7.42
C ASP A 152 5.83 10.70 -6.65
N ARG A 153 7.14 10.58 -6.83
CA ARG A 153 8.12 11.47 -6.19
C ARG A 153 8.10 12.90 -6.74
N GLN A 154 7.46 13.13 -7.88
CA GLN A 154 7.26 14.46 -8.46
C GLN A 154 5.99 15.16 -7.97
N MET A 155 5.18 14.47 -7.13
CA MET A 155 3.94 14.99 -6.52
C MET A 155 2.90 15.48 -7.54
N ARG A 156 2.78 14.82 -8.68
CA ARG A 156 1.84 15.18 -9.76
C ARG A 156 0.61 14.26 -9.85
N LEU A 157 0.67 13.07 -9.21
CA LEU A 157 -0.39 12.07 -9.22
C LEU A 157 -0.96 11.85 -7.82
N ASP A 158 -2.26 11.60 -7.76
CA ASP A 158 -2.89 11.10 -6.54
C ASP A 158 -2.41 9.68 -6.25
N SER A 159 -2.29 9.35 -4.96
CA SER A 159 -1.94 8.00 -4.54
C SER A 159 -2.69 7.57 -3.29
N VAL A 160 -2.91 6.25 -3.16
CA VAL A 160 -3.39 5.61 -1.94
C VAL A 160 -2.46 4.45 -1.58
N SER A 161 -2.06 4.39 -0.33
CA SER A 161 -1.11 3.39 0.16
C SER A 161 -1.38 3.04 1.62
N PRO A 162 -0.98 1.85 2.11
CA PRO A 162 -0.79 1.67 3.53
C PRO A 162 0.24 2.69 4.05
N ASP A 163 0.05 3.17 5.28
CA ASP A 163 1.10 3.95 5.95
C ASP A 163 2.25 3.03 6.37
N HIS A 164 3.11 2.70 5.40
CA HIS A 164 4.21 1.76 5.60
C HIS A 164 5.15 2.19 6.72
N GLN A 165 5.44 3.49 6.82
CA GLN A 165 6.33 4.00 7.86
C GLN A 165 5.72 3.82 9.24
N LEU A 166 4.46 4.23 9.43
CA LEU A 166 3.78 4.06 10.70
C LEU A 166 3.55 2.57 11.04
N ILE A 167 3.25 1.72 10.05
CA ILE A 167 3.12 0.26 10.24
C ILE A 167 4.43 -0.35 10.75
N GLY A 168 5.57 0.04 10.15
CA GLY A 168 6.89 -0.42 10.61
C GLY A 168 7.19 0.01 12.03
N GLU A 169 6.99 1.28 12.33
CA GLU A 169 7.19 1.85 13.66
C GLU A 169 6.29 1.19 14.71
N PHE A 170 5.00 1.06 14.41
CA PHE A 170 4.01 0.45 15.29
C PHE A 170 4.34 -1.02 15.59
N SER A 171 4.75 -1.79 14.57
CA SER A 171 5.10 -3.22 14.72
C SER A 171 6.32 -3.42 15.62
N ALA A 172 7.38 -2.63 15.41
CA ALA A 172 8.57 -2.68 16.25
C ALA A 172 8.27 -2.23 17.69
N ASN A 173 7.52 -1.14 17.87
CA ASN A 173 7.07 -0.67 19.19
C ASN A 173 6.27 -1.74 19.93
N TYR A 174 5.35 -2.44 19.24
CA TYR A 174 4.59 -3.52 19.85
C TYR A 174 5.52 -4.62 20.40
N LEU A 175 6.48 -5.09 19.60
CA LEU A 175 7.44 -6.11 20.07
C LEU A 175 8.29 -5.61 21.24
N MET A 176 8.72 -4.35 21.23
CA MET A 176 9.46 -3.72 22.32
C MET A 176 8.63 -3.65 23.61
N GLN A 177 7.32 -3.34 23.50
CA GLN A 177 6.38 -3.36 24.63
C GLN A 177 6.15 -4.78 25.18
N GLN A 178 6.33 -5.83 24.36
CA GLN A 178 6.34 -7.22 24.82
C GLN A 178 7.68 -7.61 25.47
N GLY A 179 8.64 -6.69 25.61
CA GLY A 179 9.94 -6.88 26.25
C GLY A 179 11.08 -7.24 25.29
N HIS A 180 10.83 -7.34 23.99
CA HIS A 180 11.86 -7.67 23.02
C HIS A 180 12.77 -6.47 22.72
N SER A 181 14.05 -6.55 23.02
CA SER A 181 15.05 -5.54 22.71
C SER A 181 15.99 -5.96 21.57
N HIS A 182 16.08 -7.26 21.30
CA HIS A 182 16.83 -7.81 20.17
C HIS A 182 15.83 -8.39 19.15
N ILE A 183 15.39 -7.54 18.21
CA ILE A 183 14.44 -7.88 17.16
C ILE A 183 15.21 -7.97 15.83
N LEU A 184 15.12 -9.11 15.15
CA LEU A 184 15.63 -9.29 13.81
C LEU A 184 14.56 -8.90 12.80
N ASN A 185 14.86 -7.97 11.91
CA ASN A 185 13.95 -7.52 10.86
C ASN A 185 14.28 -8.29 9.57
N LEU A 186 13.36 -9.15 9.13
CA LEU A 186 13.47 -9.94 7.92
C LEU A 186 12.69 -9.21 6.80
N GLN A 187 13.40 -8.54 5.88
CA GLN A 187 12.81 -7.58 4.94
C GLN A 187 13.24 -7.84 3.50
N CYS A 188 12.37 -7.56 2.55
CA CYS A 188 12.71 -7.46 1.12
C CYS A 188 12.67 -5.97 0.71
N LEU A 189 13.83 -5.34 0.57
CA LEU A 189 13.95 -3.90 0.32
C LEU A 189 13.91 -3.52 -1.18
N ARG A 190 13.33 -4.39 -2.00
CA ARG A 190 13.24 -4.18 -3.45
C ARG A 190 12.35 -2.99 -3.84
N ARG A 191 11.42 -2.60 -2.96
CA ARG A 191 10.42 -1.57 -3.20
C ARG A 191 10.56 -0.40 -2.22
N HIS A 192 10.30 0.80 -2.69
CA HIS A 192 10.32 2.01 -1.86
C HIS A 192 9.37 1.91 -0.64
N THR A 193 8.22 1.30 -0.79
CA THR A 193 7.28 1.07 0.31
C THR A 193 7.89 0.25 1.47
N MET A 194 8.81 -0.66 1.16
CA MET A 194 9.53 -1.46 2.17
C MET A 194 10.67 -0.68 2.82
N GLU A 195 11.30 0.24 2.09
CA GLU A 195 12.27 1.19 2.67
C GLU A 195 11.59 2.11 3.68
N LEU A 196 10.39 2.60 3.37
CA LEU A 196 9.57 3.39 4.32
C LEU A 196 9.23 2.57 5.57
N ARG A 197 8.88 1.28 5.41
CA ARG A 197 8.61 0.38 6.54
C ARG A 197 9.83 0.21 7.43
N LEU A 198 11.00 0.00 6.84
CA LEU A 198 12.27 -0.08 7.57
C LEU A 198 12.62 1.25 8.28
N ALA A 199 12.37 2.38 7.64
CA ALA A 199 12.57 3.70 8.25
C ALA A 199 11.71 3.87 9.52
N GLY A 200 10.45 3.44 9.48
CA GLY A 200 9.58 3.42 10.65
C GLY A 200 10.10 2.49 11.77
N ILE A 201 10.57 1.29 11.42
CA ILE A 201 11.21 0.38 12.37
C ILE A 201 12.42 1.07 13.05
N LYS A 202 13.31 1.69 12.27
CA LYS A 202 14.47 2.43 12.81
C LYS A 202 14.04 3.58 13.74
N GLN A 203 12.91 4.25 13.46
CA GLN A 203 12.34 5.27 14.35
C GLN A 203 11.90 4.68 15.71
N ALA A 204 11.27 3.49 15.70
CA ALA A 204 10.92 2.81 16.95
C ALA A 204 12.17 2.51 17.80
N TYR A 205 13.24 2.00 17.18
CA TYR A 205 14.51 1.77 17.87
C TYR A 205 15.06 3.05 18.51
N ALA A 206 15.07 4.15 17.74
CA ALA A 206 15.53 5.45 18.24
C ALA A 206 14.70 5.96 19.43
N ARG A 207 13.38 5.81 19.39
CA ARG A 207 12.48 6.20 20.49
C ARG A 207 12.70 5.40 21.78
N HIS A 208 13.14 4.16 21.64
CA HIS A 208 13.48 3.29 22.78
C HIS A 208 14.96 3.41 23.18
N ASN A 209 15.72 4.33 22.61
CA ASN A 209 17.16 4.52 22.83
C ASN A 209 17.99 3.26 22.55
N ILE A 210 17.57 2.47 21.55
CA ILE A 210 18.27 1.28 21.08
C ILE A 210 18.96 1.63 19.76
N ALA A 211 20.28 1.45 19.68
CA ALA A 211 21.00 1.63 18.42
C ALA A 211 20.61 0.54 17.43
N PHE A 212 20.19 0.93 16.24
CA PHE A 212 19.94 0.00 15.15
C PHE A 212 21.25 -0.30 14.42
N ASP A 213 21.60 -1.58 14.36
CA ASP A 213 22.78 -2.09 13.65
C ASP A 213 22.30 -3.03 12.54
N ASP A 214 22.58 -2.68 11.28
CA ASP A 214 22.10 -3.45 10.13
C ASP A 214 22.61 -4.90 10.17
N GLY A 215 23.85 -5.15 10.58
CA GLY A 215 24.44 -6.50 10.67
C GLY A 215 23.76 -7.39 11.71
N ARG A 216 23.20 -6.79 12.76
CA ARG A 216 22.54 -7.50 13.88
C ARG A 216 21.03 -7.53 13.76
N HIS A 217 20.42 -6.48 13.21
CA HIS A 217 18.99 -6.29 13.28
C HIS A 217 18.28 -6.42 11.92
N LEU A 218 19.00 -6.62 10.81
CA LEU A 218 18.43 -6.70 9.48
C LEU A 218 18.94 -7.92 8.71
N VAL A 219 18.00 -8.68 8.15
CA VAL A 219 18.24 -9.68 7.11
C VAL A 219 17.42 -9.31 5.90
N SER A 220 18.11 -9.08 4.77
CA SER A 220 17.47 -8.77 3.50
C SER A 220 17.30 -10.02 2.65
N THR A 221 16.14 -10.14 1.99
CA THR A 221 15.84 -11.19 1.02
C THR A 221 15.74 -10.61 -0.39
N SER A 222 15.92 -11.44 -1.41
CA SER A 222 15.75 -11.06 -2.82
C SER A 222 14.27 -10.96 -3.24
N GLY A 223 13.38 -11.65 -2.54
CA GLY A 223 11.95 -11.72 -2.81
C GLY A 223 11.11 -11.75 -1.54
N PHE A 224 9.79 -11.71 -1.71
CA PHE A 224 8.80 -11.76 -0.62
C PHE A 224 8.35 -13.18 -0.28
N GLY A 225 8.88 -14.20 -0.96
CA GLY A 225 8.48 -15.58 -0.81
C GLY A 225 8.92 -16.23 0.51
N SER A 226 8.28 -17.34 0.84
CA SER A 226 8.62 -18.11 2.05
C SER A 226 9.94 -18.85 1.93
N GLU A 227 10.32 -19.27 0.73
CA GLU A 227 11.56 -20.02 0.50
C GLU A 227 12.80 -19.13 0.65
N GLU A 228 12.78 -17.92 0.06
CA GLU A 228 13.85 -16.95 0.19
C GLU A 228 14.02 -16.50 1.65
N ALA A 229 12.91 -16.30 2.35
CA ALA A 229 12.91 -15.92 3.76
C ALA A 229 13.46 -17.04 4.65
N GLU A 230 13.05 -18.29 4.41
CA GLU A 230 13.56 -19.47 5.12
C GLU A 230 15.07 -19.63 4.93
N GLN A 231 15.55 -19.53 3.68
CA GLN A 231 16.96 -19.67 3.36
C GLN A 231 17.81 -18.56 3.99
N ALA A 232 17.36 -17.31 3.88
CA ALA A 232 18.07 -16.16 4.44
C ALA A 232 18.17 -16.24 5.96
N LEU A 233 17.04 -16.57 6.64
CA LEU A 233 17.02 -16.70 8.09
C LEU A 233 17.87 -17.90 8.57
N THR A 234 17.78 -19.06 7.92
CA THR A 234 18.61 -20.22 8.23
C THR A 234 20.10 -19.86 8.14
N THR A 235 20.49 -19.15 7.07
CA THR A 235 21.88 -18.71 6.90
C THR A 235 22.32 -17.76 8.01
N PHE A 236 21.46 -16.83 8.41
CA PHE A 236 21.74 -15.89 9.50
C PHE A 236 21.91 -16.63 10.84
N ILE A 237 20.95 -17.47 11.22
CA ILE A 237 20.98 -18.19 12.51
C ILE A 237 22.20 -19.11 12.62
N ASN A 238 22.59 -19.79 11.56
CA ASN A 238 23.77 -20.68 11.53
C ASN A 238 25.10 -19.95 11.71
N ARG A 239 25.16 -18.63 11.52
CA ARG A 239 26.35 -17.80 11.78
C ARG A 239 26.44 -17.36 13.24
N VAL A 240 25.37 -17.50 14.01
CA VAL A 240 25.33 -17.10 15.41
C VAL A 240 26.04 -18.15 16.27
N SER A 241 27.16 -17.77 16.87
CA SER A 241 28.02 -18.71 17.62
C SER A 241 27.44 -19.17 18.95
N HIS A 242 26.59 -18.34 19.60
CA HIS A 242 26.05 -18.62 20.92
C HIS A 242 24.53 -18.37 20.95
N ARG A 243 23.78 -19.26 21.59
CA ARG A 243 22.31 -19.15 21.73
C ARG A 243 21.85 -17.84 22.39
N SER A 244 22.68 -17.27 23.28
CA SER A 244 22.41 -15.95 23.89
C SER A 244 22.47 -14.76 22.93
N GLN A 245 23.02 -14.95 21.74
CA GLN A 245 23.09 -13.93 20.68
C GLN A 245 21.94 -14.03 19.66
N LEU A 246 21.07 -15.04 19.80
CA LEU A 246 19.89 -15.17 18.96
C LEU A 246 18.92 -14.00 19.21
N PRO A 247 18.20 -13.55 18.17
CA PRO A 247 17.14 -12.57 18.37
C PRO A 247 16.02 -13.17 19.22
N THR A 248 15.37 -12.34 20.02
CA THR A 248 14.23 -12.78 20.84
C THR A 248 12.92 -12.69 20.04
N ALA A 249 12.89 -11.90 18.98
CA ALA A 249 11.78 -11.79 18.06
C ALA A 249 12.26 -11.56 16.61
N ILE A 250 11.44 -11.97 15.66
CA ILE A 250 11.58 -11.69 14.23
C ILE A 250 10.38 -10.86 13.80
N LEU A 251 10.64 -9.71 13.15
CA LEU A 251 9.65 -8.90 12.47
C LEU A 251 9.80 -9.09 10.95
N ALA A 252 8.86 -9.84 10.37
CA ALA A 252 8.87 -10.15 8.95
C ALA A 252 8.11 -9.09 8.14
N GLY A 253 8.65 -8.70 6.99
CA GLY A 253 8.12 -7.69 6.08
C GLY A 253 6.83 -8.10 5.35
N GLY A 254 6.34 -9.32 5.59
CA GLY A 254 5.09 -9.83 5.05
C GLY A 254 4.79 -11.23 5.58
N ASP A 255 3.56 -11.71 5.37
CA ASP A 255 3.11 -12.98 5.95
C ASP A 255 3.81 -14.18 5.33
N TYR A 256 4.08 -14.19 4.02
CA TYR A 256 4.87 -15.27 3.40
C TYR A 256 6.29 -15.33 3.95
N MET A 257 6.90 -14.18 4.20
CA MET A 257 8.21 -14.11 4.83
C MET A 257 8.16 -14.63 6.29
N ALA A 258 7.10 -14.32 7.04
CA ALA A 258 6.89 -14.85 8.39
C ALA A 258 6.71 -16.37 8.38
N VAL A 259 6.00 -16.90 7.39
CA VAL A 259 5.88 -18.35 7.17
C VAL A 259 7.26 -18.99 6.93
N GLY A 260 8.08 -18.37 6.08
CA GLY A 260 9.46 -18.82 5.86
C GLY A 260 10.30 -18.77 7.14
N ALA A 261 10.12 -17.72 7.94
CA ALA A 261 10.78 -17.62 9.24
C ALA A 261 10.38 -18.76 10.20
N VAL A 262 9.09 -19.08 10.31
CA VAL A 262 8.60 -20.21 11.13
C VAL A 262 9.17 -21.54 10.63
N LYS A 263 9.20 -21.78 9.31
CA LYS A 263 9.80 -22.99 8.72
C LYS A 263 11.29 -23.11 9.05
N ALA A 264 12.06 -22.03 8.92
CA ALA A 264 13.47 -22.00 9.27
C ALA A 264 13.69 -22.33 10.74
N LEU A 265 12.93 -21.70 11.64
CA LEU A 265 13.02 -21.94 13.07
C LEU A 265 12.70 -23.40 13.43
N ASN A 266 11.63 -23.97 12.88
CA ASN A 266 11.25 -25.37 13.10
C ASN A 266 12.36 -26.33 12.63
N LYS A 267 12.98 -26.11 11.46
CA LYS A 267 14.11 -26.93 10.97
C LYS A 267 15.33 -26.85 11.90
N LEU A 268 15.52 -25.70 12.55
CA LEU A 268 16.60 -25.47 13.53
C LEU A 268 16.23 -25.87 14.95
N GLN A 269 15.07 -26.54 15.14
CA GLN A 269 14.55 -26.95 16.45
C GLN A 269 14.37 -25.78 17.44
N LEU A 270 14.00 -24.60 16.91
CA LEU A 270 13.63 -23.41 17.67
C LEU A 270 12.12 -23.22 17.61
N SER A 271 11.46 -23.22 18.76
CA SER A 271 10.00 -23.11 18.87
C SER A 271 9.51 -21.65 18.75
N VAL A 272 8.33 -21.48 18.11
CA VAL A 272 7.62 -20.20 18.03
C VAL A 272 6.34 -20.30 18.86
N PRO A 273 6.11 -19.41 19.85
CA PRO A 273 6.97 -18.32 20.30
C PRO A 273 7.96 -18.72 21.40
N GLY A 274 8.10 -20.04 21.69
CA GLY A 274 8.84 -20.56 22.83
C GLY A 274 10.28 -20.05 22.92
N ASP A 275 11.07 -20.18 21.87
CA ASP A 275 12.43 -19.66 21.76
C ASP A 275 12.47 -18.26 21.15
N ILE A 276 11.78 -18.06 20.01
CA ILE A 276 11.78 -16.81 19.25
C ILE A 276 10.34 -16.45 18.87
N SER A 277 9.91 -15.22 19.15
CA SER A 277 8.63 -14.68 18.69
C SER A 277 8.69 -14.32 17.21
N VAL A 278 7.57 -14.45 16.47
CA VAL A 278 7.47 -14.06 15.07
C VAL A 278 6.25 -13.17 14.87
N MET A 279 6.43 -12.00 14.25
CA MET A 279 5.37 -11.07 13.88
C MET A 279 5.48 -10.71 12.40
N SER A 280 4.34 -10.48 11.75
CA SER A 280 4.27 -10.06 10.34
C SER A 280 3.56 -8.73 10.16
N THR A 281 3.55 -8.22 8.93
CA THR A 281 3.03 -6.89 8.59
C THR A 281 2.13 -6.87 7.35
N ASP A 282 1.33 -7.89 7.10
CA ASP A 282 0.32 -7.85 6.03
C ASP A 282 -1.04 -8.36 6.49
N GLY A 283 -1.06 -9.32 7.41
CA GLY A 283 -2.26 -9.81 8.05
C GLY A 283 -3.16 -10.64 7.14
N PHE A 284 -2.57 -11.39 6.20
CA PHE A 284 -3.28 -12.49 5.58
C PHE A 284 -3.59 -13.52 6.65
N ASN A 285 -4.78 -14.05 6.70
CA ASN A 285 -5.06 -15.13 7.62
C ASN A 285 -4.49 -16.45 7.08
N LEU A 286 -3.15 -16.52 6.95
CA LEU A 286 -2.43 -17.73 6.58
C LEU A 286 -2.42 -18.77 7.71
N ALA A 287 -2.99 -18.45 8.87
CA ALA A 287 -3.14 -19.39 9.97
C ALA A 287 -3.91 -20.67 9.59
N GLU A 288 -4.74 -20.61 8.55
CA GLU A 288 -5.39 -21.80 7.97
C GLU A 288 -4.38 -22.73 7.25
N ILE A 289 -3.17 -22.23 6.96
CA ILE A 289 -2.13 -22.94 6.21
C ILE A 289 -0.98 -23.41 7.12
N HIS A 290 -0.84 -22.84 8.32
CA HIS A 290 0.28 -23.09 9.24
C HIS A 290 -0.16 -23.25 10.69
N ASP A 291 0.53 -24.13 11.41
CA ASP A 291 0.24 -24.53 12.80
C ASP A 291 0.38 -23.39 13.83
N VAL A 292 0.99 -22.27 13.48
CA VAL A 292 1.18 -21.12 14.38
C VAL A 292 0.41 -19.90 13.90
N PRO A 293 -0.66 -19.48 14.60
CA PRO A 293 -1.37 -18.25 14.28
C PRO A 293 -0.49 -17.02 14.47
N LEU A 294 -0.16 -16.32 13.38
CA LEU A 294 0.76 -15.18 13.37
C LEU A 294 0.11 -13.90 13.93
N THR A 295 0.74 -13.29 14.93
CA THR A 295 0.50 -11.90 15.30
C THR A 295 0.94 -11.00 14.16
N SER A 296 0.09 -10.06 13.72
CA SER A 296 0.38 -9.22 12.54
C SER A 296 -0.29 -7.87 12.60
N VAL A 297 0.23 -6.90 11.86
CA VAL A 297 -0.52 -5.70 11.48
C VAL A 297 -1.27 -5.99 10.18
N GLN A 298 -2.59 -6.02 10.25
CA GLN A 298 -3.47 -6.23 9.10
C GLN A 298 -3.57 -4.96 8.27
N VAL A 299 -3.23 -5.04 7.00
CA VAL A 299 -3.36 -3.95 6.03
C VAL A 299 -4.73 -4.03 5.36
N PRO A 300 -5.48 -2.91 5.25
CA PRO A 300 -6.82 -2.89 4.64
C PRO A 300 -6.73 -2.87 3.10
N ARG A 301 -6.38 -4.01 2.49
CA ARG A 301 -6.09 -4.12 1.05
C ARG A 301 -7.28 -3.85 0.15
N ASP A 302 -8.45 -4.36 0.53
CA ASP A 302 -9.68 -4.15 -0.23
C ASP A 302 -10.05 -2.65 -0.22
N GLU A 303 -9.85 -1.98 0.91
CA GLU A 303 -10.06 -0.54 1.06
C GLU A 303 -9.11 0.30 0.18
N LEU A 304 -7.88 -0.17 -0.07
CA LEU A 304 -6.98 0.52 -1.01
C LEU A 304 -7.61 0.63 -2.40
N GLY A 305 -8.25 -0.45 -2.86
CA GLY A 305 -8.96 -0.45 -4.15
C GLY A 305 -10.19 0.45 -4.13
N TYR A 306 -10.95 0.43 -3.04
CA TYR A 306 -12.12 1.28 -2.87
C TYR A 306 -11.74 2.76 -2.85
N GLU A 307 -10.78 3.16 -2.02
CA GLU A 307 -10.33 4.54 -1.89
C GLU A 307 -9.67 5.07 -3.17
N ALA A 308 -8.98 4.21 -3.93
CA ALA A 308 -8.45 4.60 -5.24
C ALA A 308 -9.57 5.03 -6.21
N ILE A 309 -10.71 4.35 -6.19
CA ILE A 309 -11.89 4.74 -6.99
C ILE A 309 -12.47 6.07 -6.49
N GLN A 310 -12.52 6.31 -5.16
CA GLN A 310 -12.97 7.59 -4.60
C GLN A 310 -12.03 8.75 -5.01
N LEU A 311 -10.71 8.54 -4.94
CA LEU A 311 -9.72 9.52 -5.41
C LEU A 311 -9.86 9.78 -6.92
N LEU A 312 -10.06 8.74 -7.72
CA LEU A 312 -10.29 8.87 -9.14
C LEU A 312 -11.54 9.71 -9.43
N GLN A 313 -12.64 9.44 -8.73
CA GLN A 313 -13.86 10.23 -8.81
C GLN A 313 -13.63 11.69 -8.39
N HIS A 314 -12.92 11.90 -7.29
CA HIS A 314 -12.58 13.25 -6.82
C HIS A 314 -11.77 14.01 -7.88
N ARG A 315 -10.75 13.37 -8.50
CA ARG A 315 -9.93 13.98 -9.57
C ARG A 315 -10.78 14.35 -10.78
N MET A 316 -11.74 13.52 -11.16
CA MET A 316 -12.64 13.81 -12.28
C MET A 316 -13.58 15.01 -12.00
N LEU A 317 -13.99 15.19 -10.74
CA LEU A 317 -14.85 16.30 -10.34
C LEU A 317 -14.05 17.59 -10.11
N ARG A 318 -12.79 17.50 -9.74
CA ARG A 318 -11.91 18.61 -9.37
C ARG A 318 -10.52 18.42 -9.98
N ALA A 319 -10.42 18.55 -11.32
CA ALA A 319 -9.18 18.31 -12.04
C ALA A 319 -8.02 19.21 -11.56
N ASP A 320 -8.33 20.45 -11.13
CA ASP A 320 -7.35 21.42 -10.66
C ASP A 320 -7.01 21.31 -9.15
N ALA A 321 -7.60 20.33 -8.46
CA ALA A 321 -7.24 20.11 -7.04
C ALA A 321 -5.78 19.65 -6.94
N PRO A 322 -5.03 20.06 -5.92
CA PRO A 322 -3.68 19.56 -5.72
C PRO A 322 -3.69 18.03 -5.56
N PRO A 323 -2.72 17.32 -6.13
CA PRO A 323 -2.56 15.89 -5.88
C PRO A 323 -2.40 15.59 -4.39
N CYS A 324 -2.88 14.44 -3.97
CA CYS A 324 -2.80 14.02 -2.57
C CYS A 324 -2.32 12.57 -2.44
N ASN A 325 -1.74 12.26 -1.28
CA ASN A 325 -1.40 10.90 -0.89
C ASN A 325 -2.28 10.49 0.30
N LEU A 326 -3.17 9.50 0.08
CA LEU A 326 -4.02 8.95 1.12
C LEU A 326 -3.33 7.74 1.76
N LEU A 327 -3.04 7.82 3.05
CA LEU A 327 -2.40 6.76 3.81
C LEU A 327 -3.43 6.05 4.69
N LEU A 328 -3.56 4.73 4.53
CA LEU A 328 -4.46 3.91 5.32
C LEU A 328 -3.69 3.21 6.45
N HIS A 329 -4.25 3.27 7.64
CA HIS A 329 -3.66 2.63 8.82
C HIS A 329 -3.97 1.13 8.85
N GLY A 330 -3.03 0.35 9.37
CA GLY A 330 -3.22 -1.06 9.68
C GLY A 330 -3.86 -1.28 11.05
N LYS A 331 -4.36 -2.50 11.29
CA LYS A 331 -4.93 -2.94 12.56
C LYS A 331 -4.12 -4.09 13.15
N LEU A 332 -3.73 -3.99 14.42
CA LEU A 332 -3.04 -5.08 15.10
C LEU A 332 -3.99 -6.26 15.35
N ALA A 333 -3.57 -7.44 14.92
CA ALA A 333 -4.19 -8.72 15.22
C ALA A 333 -3.23 -9.54 16.11
N VAL A 334 -3.49 -9.55 17.40
CA VAL A 334 -2.70 -10.33 18.36
C VAL A 334 -3.11 -11.79 18.29
N ARG A 335 -2.13 -12.68 18.14
CA ARG A 335 -2.29 -14.13 18.09
C ARG A 335 -1.18 -14.84 18.90
N ALA A 336 -0.97 -16.14 18.66
CA ALA A 336 -0.11 -16.96 19.49
C ALA A 336 1.40 -16.86 19.20
N SER A 337 1.82 -16.21 18.12
CA SER A 337 3.22 -16.23 17.67
C SER A 337 4.16 -15.25 18.37
N VAL A 338 3.64 -14.40 19.25
CA VAL A 338 4.43 -13.46 20.06
C VAL A 338 4.16 -13.70 21.52
N LYS A 339 5.22 -13.94 22.29
CA LYS A 339 5.16 -14.04 23.76
C LYS A 339 5.68 -12.77 24.41
N ARG A 340 5.19 -12.48 25.60
CA ARG A 340 5.78 -11.46 26.46
C ARG A 340 7.01 -12.03 27.15
N ILE A 341 8.12 -11.27 27.15
CA ILE A 341 9.31 -11.60 27.93
C ILE A 341 9.57 -10.51 28.98
N SER A 342 10.11 -10.90 30.14
CA SER A 342 10.54 -9.92 31.13
C SER A 342 11.73 -9.15 30.55
N PRO A 343 11.75 -7.80 30.60
CA PRO A 343 12.91 -7.06 30.18
C PRO A 343 14.12 -7.51 30.98
N HIS A 344 15.22 -7.90 30.33
CA HIS A 344 16.48 -8.13 31.00
C HIS A 344 16.78 -6.84 31.78
N LYS A 345 16.94 -6.97 33.11
CA LYS A 345 17.48 -5.89 33.97
C LYS A 345 18.89 -5.61 33.46
N THR A 346 19.03 -4.67 32.51
CA THR A 346 20.31 -4.02 32.29
C THR A 346 20.66 -3.32 33.59
N SER A 347 21.78 -3.69 34.20
CA SER A 347 22.33 -3.02 35.39
C SER A 347 22.31 -1.51 35.11
N PRO A 348 21.83 -0.68 36.05
CA PRO A 348 21.81 0.75 35.84
C PRO A 348 23.25 1.22 35.58
N ALA A 349 23.47 1.91 34.50
CA ALA A 349 24.70 2.66 34.28
C ALA A 349 24.87 3.56 35.49
N VAL A 350 26.01 3.42 36.18
CA VAL A 350 26.40 4.24 37.35
C VAL A 350 26.39 5.69 36.88
N SER A 351 25.36 6.45 37.27
CA SER A 351 25.27 7.88 37.08
C SER A 351 26.26 8.52 38.06
N THR A 352 27.48 8.78 37.60
CA THR A 352 28.36 9.76 38.26
C THR A 352 27.89 11.14 37.86
N HIS A 353 26.84 11.65 38.49
CA HIS A 353 26.59 13.08 38.55
C HIS A 353 27.34 13.66 39.76
N ASP A 354 28.49 14.21 39.45
CA ASP A 354 29.25 15.12 40.33
C ASP A 354 28.46 16.44 40.42
N HIS A 355 27.75 16.62 41.53
CA HIS A 355 27.17 17.90 41.90
C HIS A 355 28.25 18.72 42.62
N ARG A 356 28.94 19.59 41.87
CA ARG A 356 29.59 20.77 42.44
C ARG A 356 29.52 21.96 41.52
N LEU A 357 29.19 23.07 42.11
CA LEU A 357 29.33 24.46 41.64
C LEU A 357 28.12 25.06 40.92
N TYR A 358 27.35 25.82 41.75
CA TYR A 358 27.22 27.28 41.60
C TYR A 358 26.56 27.81 42.86
N ASP A 359 27.44 28.19 43.84
CA ASP A 359 27.19 29.31 44.76
C ASP A 359 27.96 30.48 44.15
N VAL A 360 27.29 31.53 43.76
CA VAL A 360 27.42 32.98 44.01
C VAL A 360 26.30 33.69 43.26
#